data_a5b3999e086f64e21472c7381957f978
#
_entry.id   a5b3999e086f64e21472c7381957f978
#
_cell.length_a   1.000
_cell.length_b   1.000
_cell.length_c   1.000
_cell.angle_alpha   90.00
_cell.angle_beta   90.00
_cell.angle_gamma   90.00
#
_symmetry.space_group_name_H-M   'P 1'
#
loop_
_entity.id
_entity.type
_entity.pdbx_description
1 polymer ?
#
loop_
_entity_poly.entity_id
_entity_poly.type
_entity_poly.pdbx_seq_one_letter_code
_entity_poly.pdbx_strand_id
1 'polypeptide(L)'
;MALRRLLDQNLETSNLRSRKHKYPLFFRTIHFLFLISILLCHIPVAQAQPYNNIKAKIEGDTTLFTIEVKDAELKDVLRALAKQNNLNIIVSEDITAKATFSFDRIKFKDALEVITKANGLNYVIQSNVLWIGKKEDIAKAGEDIVMEIVQLNYSKAADVVGQLKGVLSERGSSVPDSRTNAIILRDMKKNIEDARLLIKSMDTRTMQVVIEARIIEVQSNFVRDMGVQWGAAHGTTNRDNFTSAFGSTSTAPPSTATPTGFIGSGGQFSSQPNYAVNVPASGTAGVLGALGLSFGKLSGDPLLLDLRISAGEKNGKLKIVSQPKITTMNNNPATIHSGLTFKVKTTTTTTTTTATTTGTGLEEVKTGIDLSVTPQISADDFILLNIVASKSEPDFTRTVDGIPGVSEKKASTSVLVKDGETTVIGGLYKSTSSDSENAIPYLSRIPILGWLFKSTSKTSDNEELLVFITPRIVRYEKTNNSMEVRP
;
A
#
# COMPACT_ATOMS: atom_id res chain seq x y z
N MET A 1 6.63 -36.80 13.01
CA MET A 1 6.07 -38.19 13.04
C MET A 1 4.54 -38.22 13.13
N ALA A 2 3.85 -37.09 13.12
CA ALA A 2 2.39 -36.97 13.19
C ALA A 2 1.67 -36.64 11.87
N LEU A 3 2.41 -36.36 10.79
CA LEU A 3 1.85 -36.01 9.48
C LEU A 3 1.82 -37.18 8.47
N ARG A 4 2.26 -38.37 8.91
CA ARG A 4 2.26 -39.60 8.08
C ARG A 4 1.10 -40.54 8.39
N ARG A 5 0.27 -40.22 9.40
CA ARG A 5 -0.90 -41.03 9.79
C ARG A 5 -2.25 -40.56 9.27
N LEU A 6 -2.29 -39.42 8.57
CA LEU A 6 -3.53 -38.86 8.00
C LEU A 6 -3.67 -39.08 6.48
N LEU A 7 -2.67 -39.65 5.83
CA LEU A 7 -2.70 -39.97 4.39
C LEU A 7 -2.98 -41.46 4.08
N ASP A 8 -2.97 -42.34 5.07
CA ASP A 8 -3.23 -43.78 4.88
C ASP A 8 -4.67 -44.22 5.19
N GLN A 9 -5.57 -43.30 5.55
CA GLN A 9 -6.99 -43.65 5.83
C GLN A 9 -7.98 -43.35 4.71
N ASN A 10 -7.54 -42.85 3.55
CA ASN A 10 -8.45 -42.54 2.43
C ASN A 10 -8.24 -43.37 1.15
N LEU A 11 -7.55 -44.48 1.24
CA LEU A 11 -7.29 -45.36 0.07
C LEU A 11 -7.84 -46.79 0.19
N GLU A 12 -8.70 -47.06 1.15
CA GLU A 12 -9.22 -48.44 1.38
C GLU A 12 -10.74 -48.57 1.29
N THR A 13 -11.46 -47.82 0.49
CA THR A 13 -12.88 -48.14 0.19
C THR A 13 -13.25 -47.98 -1.26
N SER A 14 -12.53 -48.64 -2.16
CA SER A 14 -13.04 -48.84 -3.52
C SER A 14 -12.45 -50.13 -4.11
N ASN A 15 -12.86 -51.27 -3.58
CA ASN A 15 -12.80 -52.53 -4.34
C ASN A 15 -13.63 -53.60 -3.62
N LEU A 16 -14.41 -54.28 -4.42
CA LEU A 16 -15.22 -55.50 -4.20
C LEU A 16 -16.75 -55.24 -4.19
N ARG A 17 -17.41 -55.46 -5.37
CA ARG A 17 -18.01 -56.75 -5.62
C ARG A 17 -18.67 -56.82 -6.99
N SER A 18 -17.97 -57.43 -7.93
CA SER A 18 -18.52 -58.21 -9.02
C SER A 18 -19.33 -59.40 -8.46
N ARG A 19 -20.59 -59.58 -8.82
CA ARG A 19 -21.21 -60.88 -8.89
C ARG A 19 -22.28 -60.96 -9.97
N LYS A 20 -22.02 -61.82 -10.93
CA LYS A 20 -22.91 -62.39 -11.94
C LYS A 20 -23.99 -63.21 -11.25
N HIS A 21 -25.24 -63.19 -11.89
CA HIS A 21 -26.09 -64.33 -12.07
C HIS A 21 -27.24 -63.96 -12.98
N LYS A 22 -27.24 -64.45 -14.29
CA LYS A 22 -27.95 -65.63 -14.80
C LYS A 22 -29.48 -65.44 -14.97
N TYR A 23 -29.88 -65.41 -16.27
CA TYR A 23 -31.21 -65.72 -16.81
C TYR A 23 -31.69 -67.11 -16.39
N PRO A 24 -33.00 -67.52 -16.53
CA PRO A 24 -33.75 -67.58 -17.80
C PRO A 24 -35.29 -67.47 -17.67
N LEU A 25 -35.94 -67.60 -18.84
CA LEU A 25 -37.31 -68.04 -19.19
C LEU A 25 -38.25 -66.89 -19.60
N PHE A 26 -38.37 -66.53 -20.84
CA PHE A 26 -38.83 -67.24 -22.03
C PHE A 26 -40.17 -68.03 -21.83
N PHE A 27 -41.15 -67.71 -22.72
CA PHE A 27 -42.43 -68.36 -22.92
C PHE A 27 -43.58 -67.94 -21.96
N ARG A 28 -44.33 -66.89 -22.35
CA ARG A 28 -45.77 -66.86 -22.23
C ARG A 28 -46.44 -65.53 -22.57
N THR A 29 -46.17 -64.94 -23.75
CA THR A 29 -46.99 -63.79 -24.23
C THR A 29 -47.09 -63.69 -25.74
N ILE A 30 -47.20 -64.79 -26.45
CA ILE A 30 -47.43 -64.77 -27.91
C ILE A 30 -48.89 -64.84 -28.26
N HIS A 31 -49.81 -65.05 -27.35
CA HIS A 31 -51.26 -65.21 -27.65
C HIS A 31 -52.12 -63.98 -27.40
N PHE A 32 -51.53 -62.86 -26.89
CA PHE A 32 -52.31 -61.64 -26.62
C PHE A 32 -52.13 -60.52 -27.67
N LEU A 33 -51.25 -60.71 -28.62
CA LEU A 33 -50.93 -59.70 -29.66
C LEU A 33 -51.67 -59.92 -30.97
N PHE A 34 -52.42 -61.07 -31.13
CA PHE A 34 -53.17 -61.38 -32.36
C PHE A 34 -54.62 -60.93 -32.33
N LEU A 35 -55.12 -60.52 -31.14
CA LEU A 35 -56.55 -60.09 -30.98
C LEU A 35 -56.72 -58.57 -30.97
N ILE A 36 -55.61 -57.77 -30.91
CA ILE A 36 -55.58 -56.29 -30.95
C ILE A 36 -55.44 -55.78 -32.39
N SER A 37 -55.01 -56.65 -33.32
CA SER A 37 -54.82 -56.27 -34.75
C SER A 37 -56.11 -56.17 -35.60
N ILE A 38 -57.24 -56.57 -35.10
CA ILE A 38 -58.50 -56.59 -35.89
C ILE A 38 -59.48 -55.43 -35.48
N LEU A 39 -59.17 -54.70 -34.39
CA LEU A 39 -60.06 -53.64 -33.93
C LEU A 39 -59.53 -52.20 -34.21
N LEU A 40 -58.47 -52.07 -35.00
CA LEU A 40 -57.86 -50.75 -35.32
C LEU A 40 -57.96 -50.35 -36.79
N CYS A 41 -58.91 -50.91 -37.52
CA CYS A 41 -59.08 -50.63 -38.92
C CYS A 41 -60.31 -49.75 -39.24
N HIS A 42 -60.74 -48.89 -38.32
CA HIS A 42 -61.75 -47.85 -38.62
C HIS A 42 -61.38 -46.53 -37.88
N ILE A 43 -60.25 -45.90 -38.26
CA ILE A 43 -60.04 -44.48 -38.02
C ILE A 43 -60.35 -43.80 -39.35
N PRO A 44 -61.34 -42.89 -39.43
CA PRO A 44 -61.59 -42.12 -40.66
C PRO A 44 -60.35 -41.25 -40.88
N VAL A 45 -59.68 -41.43 -41.99
CA VAL A 45 -58.69 -40.50 -42.52
C VAL A 45 -59.39 -39.17 -42.67
N ALA A 46 -59.14 -38.24 -41.78
CA ALA A 46 -59.54 -36.85 -41.98
C ALA A 46 -58.79 -36.36 -43.22
N GLN A 47 -59.56 -36.28 -44.32
CA GLN A 47 -59.06 -35.64 -45.54
C GLN A 47 -58.69 -34.22 -45.18
N ALA A 48 -57.40 -33.91 -45.31
CA ALA A 48 -56.90 -32.55 -45.26
C ALA A 48 -57.66 -31.72 -46.31
N GLN A 49 -58.49 -30.83 -45.82
CA GLN A 49 -59.16 -29.86 -46.69
C GLN A 49 -58.11 -29.03 -47.39
N PRO A 50 -58.21 -28.80 -48.70
CA PRO A 50 -57.23 -27.99 -49.41
C PRO A 50 -57.32 -26.54 -48.92
N TYR A 51 -56.19 -25.97 -48.69
CA TYR A 51 -55.83 -24.59 -48.40
C TYR A 51 -56.59 -23.53 -49.20
N ASN A 52 -57.82 -23.16 -48.80
CA ASN A 52 -58.69 -22.23 -49.57
C ASN A 52 -58.77 -20.82 -48.90
N ASN A 53 -57.99 -20.51 -47.91
CA ASN A 53 -58.06 -19.18 -47.22
C ASN A 53 -56.95 -18.21 -47.56
N ILE A 54 -56.14 -18.50 -48.57
CA ILE A 54 -55.11 -17.56 -49.04
C ILE A 54 -55.43 -17.20 -50.49
N LYS A 55 -56.01 -16.02 -50.71
CA LYS A 55 -56.13 -15.41 -52.04
C LYS A 55 -54.99 -14.48 -52.26
N ALA A 56 -54.00 -14.89 -53.06
CA ALA A 56 -52.94 -14.04 -53.52
C ALA A 56 -53.06 -13.76 -55.00
N LYS A 57 -53.21 -12.49 -55.39
CA LYS A 57 -53.29 -12.05 -56.80
C LYS A 57 -52.04 -11.26 -57.11
N ILE A 58 -51.20 -11.72 -58.03
CA ILE A 58 -50.03 -11.02 -58.54
C ILE A 58 -50.38 -10.23 -59.73
N GLU A 59 -50.29 -8.94 -59.73
CA GLU A 59 -50.39 -8.05 -60.90
C GLU A 59 -49.05 -7.36 -61.16
N GLY A 60 -48.38 -7.71 -62.30
CA GLY A 60 -47.33 -6.90 -62.96
C GLY A 60 -45.93 -6.88 -62.29
N ASP A 61 -44.97 -6.57 -63.09
CA ASP A 61 -43.50 -6.58 -62.90
C ASP A 61 -42.91 -5.61 -61.84
N THR A 62 -43.65 -5.33 -60.82
CA THR A 62 -43.19 -4.66 -59.58
C THR A 62 -43.66 -5.48 -58.41
N THR A 63 -42.75 -5.95 -57.61
CA THR A 63 -42.83 -6.75 -56.41
C THR A 63 -43.86 -6.33 -55.33
N LEU A 64 -45.04 -5.87 -55.72
CA LEU A 64 -46.18 -5.52 -54.89
C LEU A 64 -47.19 -6.64 -54.94
N PHE A 65 -47.67 -7.11 -53.85
CA PHE A 65 -48.68 -8.15 -53.75
C PHE A 65 -49.82 -7.76 -52.80
N THR A 66 -50.97 -8.28 -53.06
CA THR A 66 -52.16 -8.15 -52.22
C THR A 66 -52.42 -9.50 -51.56
N ILE A 67 -52.49 -9.51 -50.25
CA ILE A 67 -52.74 -10.71 -49.44
C ILE A 67 -53.85 -10.44 -48.45
N GLU A 68 -54.81 -11.32 -48.44
CA GLU A 68 -55.84 -11.41 -47.42
C GLU A 68 -55.73 -12.76 -46.71
N VAL A 69 -55.58 -12.74 -45.44
CA VAL A 69 -55.43 -13.92 -44.55
C VAL A 69 -56.45 -13.79 -43.44
N LYS A 70 -57.27 -14.85 -43.25
CA LYS A 70 -58.26 -14.90 -42.18
C LYS A 70 -58.13 -16.21 -41.41
N ASP A 71 -57.81 -16.11 -40.09
CA ASP A 71 -57.64 -17.22 -39.12
C ASP A 71 -56.76 -18.37 -39.64
N ALA A 72 -55.62 -18.04 -40.23
CA ALA A 72 -54.61 -19.00 -40.70
C ALA A 72 -53.45 -19.14 -39.75
N GLU A 73 -52.83 -20.31 -39.74
CA GLU A 73 -51.61 -20.52 -38.99
C GLU A 73 -50.45 -19.64 -39.55
N LEU A 74 -49.79 -18.86 -38.67
CA LEU A 74 -48.74 -17.94 -39.07
C LEU A 74 -47.58 -18.64 -39.80
N LYS A 75 -47.25 -19.88 -39.41
CA LYS A 75 -46.21 -20.69 -40.08
C LYS A 75 -46.54 -20.95 -41.56
N ASP A 76 -47.77 -21.28 -41.83
CA ASP A 76 -48.20 -21.62 -43.18
C ASP A 76 -48.24 -20.36 -44.07
N VAL A 77 -48.70 -19.26 -43.52
CA VAL A 77 -48.67 -17.97 -44.20
C VAL A 77 -47.24 -17.54 -44.55
N LEU A 78 -46.33 -17.68 -43.61
CA LEU A 78 -44.91 -17.31 -43.81
C LEU A 78 -44.24 -18.25 -44.84
N ARG A 79 -44.58 -19.55 -44.84
CA ARG A 79 -44.13 -20.51 -45.87
C ARG A 79 -44.66 -20.17 -47.26
N ALA A 80 -45.93 -19.80 -47.35
CA ALA A 80 -46.53 -19.39 -48.62
C ALA A 80 -45.87 -18.13 -49.19
N LEU A 81 -45.64 -17.14 -48.32
CA LEU A 81 -44.93 -15.88 -48.66
C LEU A 81 -43.50 -16.14 -49.14
N ALA A 82 -42.74 -16.98 -48.45
CA ALA A 82 -41.37 -17.30 -48.82
C ALA A 82 -41.31 -18.04 -50.15
N LYS A 83 -42.19 -19.04 -50.36
CA LYS A 83 -42.28 -19.84 -51.60
C LYS A 83 -42.59 -18.94 -52.79
N GLN A 84 -43.49 -17.96 -52.60
CA GLN A 84 -43.90 -17.03 -53.67
C GLN A 84 -42.74 -16.10 -54.11
N ASN A 85 -41.76 -15.85 -53.20
CA ASN A 85 -40.60 -15.05 -53.50
C ASN A 85 -39.34 -15.90 -53.77
N ASN A 86 -39.48 -17.18 -54.04
CA ASN A 86 -38.37 -18.12 -54.29
C ASN A 86 -37.34 -18.18 -53.17
N LEU A 87 -37.74 -17.98 -51.91
CA LEU A 87 -36.90 -18.08 -50.74
C LEU A 87 -37.12 -19.40 -50.02
N ASN A 88 -36.06 -20.03 -49.59
CA ASN A 88 -36.15 -21.13 -48.64
C ASN A 88 -36.47 -20.57 -47.24
N ILE A 89 -37.28 -21.27 -46.47
CA ILE A 89 -37.71 -20.77 -45.15
C ILE A 89 -37.41 -21.75 -44.05
N ILE A 90 -36.90 -21.22 -42.94
CA ILE A 90 -36.76 -21.91 -41.66
C ILE A 90 -37.59 -21.12 -40.63
N VAL A 91 -38.58 -21.80 -40.04
CA VAL A 91 -39.46 -21.22 -39.02
C VAL A 91 -39.25 -21.99 -37.71
N SER A 92 -39.06 -21.29 -36.60
CA SER A 92 -38.93 -21.91 -35.28
C SER A 92 -40.21 -22.68 -34.90
N GLU A 93 -40.03 -23.82 -34.23
CA GLU A 93 -41.19 -24.67 -33.82
C GLU A 93 -42.11 -24.02 -32.80
N ASP A 94 -41.62 -23.08 -32.03
CA ASP A 94 -42.35 -22.39 -30.96
C ASP A 94 -43.41 -21.39 -31.43
N ILE A 95 -43.54 -21.17 -32.74
CA ILE A 95 -44.49 -20.21 -33.31
C ILE A 95 -45.85 -20.91 -33.52
N THR A 96 -46.78 -20.68 -32.61
CA THR A 96 -48.15 -21.27 -32.66
C THR A 96 -49.26 -20.22 -32.89
N ALA A 97 -48.87 -19.01 -33.31
CA ALA A 97 -49.80 -17.90 -33.48
C ALA A 97 -50.71 -18.08 -34.72
N LYS A 98 -51.95 -17.66 -34.61
CA LYS A 98 -52.89 -17.49 -35.75
C LYS A 98 -52.83 -16.03 -36.20
N ALA A 99 -52.92 -15.83 -37.50
CA ALA A 99 -52.84 -14.52 -38.11
C ALA A 99 -54.10 -14.20 -38.96
N THR A 100 -54.55 -12.97 -38.76
CA THR A 100 -55.61 -12.37 -39.60
C THR A 100 -55.11 -10.99 -40.02
N PHE A 101 -54.85 -10.77 -41.30
CA PHE A 101 -54.45 -9.51 -41.86
C PHE A 101 -54.82 -9.37 -43.31
N SER A 102 -54.94 -8.13 -43.77
CA SER A 102 -55.20 -7.79 -45.15
C SER A 102 -54.25 -6.72 -45.58
N PHE A 103 -53.45 -7.00 -46.59
CA PHE A 103 -52.51 -6.03 -47.17
C PHE A 103 -52.85 -5.81 -48.63
N ASP A 104 -52.91 -4.56 -49.05
CA ASP A 104 -53.11 -4.19 -50.44
C ASP A 104 -51.87 -3.47 -50.98
N ARG A 105 -51.29 -3.98 -52.06
CA ARG A 105 -50.14 -3.44 -52.76
C ARG A 105 -48.90 -3.16 -51.87
N ILE A 106 -48.50 -4.16 -51.09
CA ILE A 106 -47.33 -4.06 -50.21
C ILE A 106 -46.14 -4.81 -50.80
N LYS A 107 -44.91 -4.33 -50.52
CA LYS A 107 -43.66 -5.05 -50.86
C LYS A 107 -43.46 -6.23 -49.92
N PHE A 108 -42.81 -7.29 -50.42
CA PHE A 108 -42.50 -8.48 -49.62
C PHE A 108 -41.79 -8.19 -48.31
N LYS A 109 -40.74 -7.35 -48.36
CA LYS A 109 -39.98 -7.01 -47.14
C LYS A 109 -40.83 -6.25 -46.12
N ASP A 110 -41.66 -5.33 -46.59
CA ASP A 110 -42.47 -4.49 -45.71
C ASP A 110 -43.62 -5.35 -45.09
N ALA A 111 -44.21 -6.23 -45.87
CA ALA A 111 -45.22 -7.21 -45.34
C ALA A 111 -44.58 -8.13 -44.31
N LEU A 112 -43.41 -8.70 -44.61
CA LEU A 112 -42.68 -9.59 -43.71
C LEU A 112 -42.29 -8.87 -42.40
N GLU A 113 -41.83 -7.63 -42.49
CA GLU A 113 -41.48 -6.82 -41.33
C GLU A 113 -42.66 -6.52 -40.41
N VAL A 114 -43.83 -6.16 -41.01
CA VAL A 114 -45.04 -5.87 -40.26
C VAL A 114 -45.55 -7.15 -39.59
N ILE A 115 -45.64 -8.27 -40.34
CA ILE A 115 -46.12 -9.55 -39.81
C ILE A 115 -45.24 -10.05 -38.65
N THR A 116 -43.94 -9.99 -38.83
CA THR A 116 -42.98 -10.46 -37.79
C THR A 116 -43.01 -9.57 -36.56
N LYS A 117 -42.98 -8.23 -36.72
CA LYS A 117 -43.06 -7.28 -35.60
C LYS A 117 -44.37 -7.39 -34.82
N ALA A 118 -45.51 -7.51 -35.52
CA ALA A 118 -46.84 -7.65 -34.89
C ALA A 118 -46.95 -8.91 -34.01
N ASN A 119 -46.19 -9.95 -34.32
CA ASN A 119 -46.18 -11.20 -33.58
C ASN A 119 -44.99 -11.37 -32.65
N GLY A 120 -44.18 -10.30 -32.38
CA GLY A 120 -43.02 -10.37 -31.53
C GLY A 120 -41.85 -11.21 -32.09
N LEU A 121 -41.88 -11.44 -33.41
CA LEU A 121 -40.84 -12.21 -34.12
C LEU A 121 -39.87 -11.30 -34.82
N ASN A 122 -38.73 -11.87 -35.18
CA ASN A 122 -37.72 -11.21 -36.01
C ASN A 122 -37.39 -12.13 -37.20
N TYR A 123 -36.79 -11.58 -38.25
CA TYR A 123 -36.36 -12.36 -39.40
C TYR A 123 -34.97 -11.94 -39.88
N VAL A 124 -34.25 -12.88 -40.49
CA VAL A 124 -32.98 -12.65 -41.21
C VAL A 124 -33.04 -13.37 -42.56
N ILE A 125 -32.59 -12.68 -43.59
CA ILE A 125 -32.42 -13.27 -44.92
C ILE A 125 -30.95 -13.41 -45.20
N GLN A 126 -30.46 -14.64 -45.33
CA GLN A 126 -29.07 -14.93 -45.63
C GLN A 126 -28.99 -15.95 -46.76
N SER A 127 -28.27 -15.64 -47.82
CA SER A 127 -28.04 -16.54 -48.98
C SER A 127 -29.26 -17.28 -49.50
N ASN A 128 -30.38 -16.57 -49.71
CA ASN A 128 -31.64 -17.12 -50.18
C ASN A 128 -32.41 -18.01 -49.16
N VAL A 129 -32.07 -17.91 -47.87
CA VAL A 129 -32.80 -18.56 -46.77
C VAL A 129 -33.40 -17.50 -45.86
N LEU A 130 -34.68 -17.54 -45.64
CA LEU A 130 -35.41 -16.69 -44.69
C LEU A 130 -35.58 -17.43 -43.37
N TRP A 131 -34.95 -16.92 -42.32
CA TRP A 131 -35.06 -17.43 -40.94
C TRP A 131 -36.03 -16.55 -40.16
N ILE A 132 -37.02 -17.18 -39.54
CA ILE A 132 -38.00 -16.49 -38.70
C ILE A 132 -38.07 -17.16 -37.33
N GLY A 133 -37.94 -16.36 -36.26
CA GLY A 133 -37.98 -16.83 -34.88
C GLY A 133 -38.16 -15.70 -33.87
N LYS A 134 -38.06 -16.01 -32.62
CA LYS A 134 -38.03 -14.99 -31.57
C LYS A 134 -36.78 -14.11 -31.74
N LYS A 135 -36.86 -12.86 -31.30
CA LYS A 135 -35.80 -11.88 -31.45
C LYS A 135 -34.44 -12.38 -30.89
N GLU A 136 -34.50 -13.15 -29.80
CA GLU A 136 -33.33 -13.71 -29.14
C GLU A 136 -32.62 -14.81 -29.95
N ASP A 137 -33.41 -15.67 -30.66
CA ASP A 137 -32.88 -16.81 -31.41
C ASP A 137 -32.27 -16.34 -32.75
N ILE A 138 -32.88 -15.33 -33.37
CA ILE A 138 -32.39 -14.77 -34.63
C ILE A 138 -31.19 -13.88 -34.45
N ALA A 139 -31.10 -13.09 -33.35
CA ALA A 139 -29.92 -12.35 -33.00
C ALA A 139 -28.70 -13.27 -32.83
N LYS A 140 -28.92 -14.50 -32.35
CA LYS A 140 -27.83 -15.50 -32.20
C LYS A 140 -27.41 -16.12 -33.54
N ALA A 141 -28.26 -16.15 -34.53
CA ALA A 141 -28.01 -16.87 -35.80
C ALA A 141 -27.45 -15.99 -36.93
N GLY A 142 -27.62 -14.68 -36.82
CA GLY A 142 -27.38 -13.76 -37.95
C GLY A 142 -26.10 -12.94 -37.92
N GLU A 143 -25.31 -12.99 -36.84
CA GLU A 143 -24.12 -12.20 -36.74
C GLU A 143 -22.86 -13.07 -36.69
N ASP A 144 -21.98 -12.88 -37.68
CA ASP A 144 -20.70 -13.58 -37.75
C ASP A 144 -19.78 -13.14 -36.61
N ILE A 145 -19.26 -14.11 -35.85
CA ILE A 145 -18.25 -13.89 -34.86
C ILE A 145 -16.90 -13.68 -35.58
N VAL A 146 -16.30 -12.54 -35.37
CA VAL A 146 -14.99 -12.17 -35.94
C VAL A 146 -13.93 -12.26 -34.82
N MET A 147 -12.72 -12.60 -35.19
CA MET A 147 -11.58 -12.57 -34.31
C MET A 147 -10.65 -11.42 -34.73
N GLU A 148 -10.21 -10.62 -33.76
CA GLU A 148 -9.26 -9.55 -33.95
C GLU A 148 -8.17 -9.56 -32.88
N ILE A 149 -6.94 -9.23 -33.26
CA ILE A 149 -5.80 -9.11 -32.34
C ILE A 149 -5.46 -7.64 -32.24
N VAL A 150 -5.52 -7.10 -31.02
CA VAL A 150 -5.19 -5.71 -30.71
C VAL A 150 -3.92 -5.69 -29.86
N GLN A 151 -2.86 -5.10 -30.39
CA GLN A 151 -1.59 -4.93 -29.67
C GLN A 151 -1.65 -3.68 -28.81
N LEU A 152 -1.15 -3.76 -27.57
CA LEU A 152 -1.06 -2.66 -26.62
C LEU A 152 0.36 -2.11 -26.56
N ASN A 153 0.47 -0.78 -26.39
CA ASN A 153 1.75 -0.09 -26.32
C ASN A 153 2.17 0.24 -24.88
N TYR A 154 1.24 0.62 -24.03
CA TYR A 154 1.52 1.14 -22.69
C TYR A 154 0.88 0.31 -21.58
N SER A 155 -0.35 -0.14 -21.79
CA SER A 155 -1.12 -0.91 -20.81
C SER A 155 -0.77 -2.40 -20.87
N LYS A 156 -0.92 -3.13 -19.76
CA LYS A 156 -0.77 -4.59 -19.75
C LYS A 156 -2.06 -5.27 -20.23
N ALA A 157 -1.93 -6.22 -21.14
CA ALA A 157 -3.07 -6.93 -21.70
C ALA A 157 -3.95 -7.60 -20.63
N ALA A 158 -3.35 -8.14 -19.57
CA ALA A 158 -4.07 -8.78 -18.47
C ALA A 158 -4.99 -7.81 -17.70
N ASP A 159 -4.56 -6.56 -17.50
CA ASP A 159 -5.32 -5.56 -16.75
C ASP A 159 -6.51 -5.02 -17.56
N VAL A 160 -6.32 -4.89 -18.89
CA VAL A 160 -7.35 -4.38 -19.81
C VAL A 160 -8.46 -5.41 -20.05
N VAL A 161 -8.14 -6.69 -20.19
CA VAL A 161 -9.12 -7.78 -20.43
C VAL A 161 -10.21 -7.82 -19.37
N GLY A 162 -9.88 -7.53 -18.10
CA GLY A 162 -10.87 -7.48 -17.02
C GLY A 162 -11.99 -6.47 -17.25
N GLN A 163 -11.67 -5.35 -17.90
CA GLN A 163 -12.61 -4.24 -18.15
C GLN A 163 -13.42 -4.42 -19.43
N LEU A 164 -12.94 -5.24 -20.38
CA LEU A 164 -13.64 -5.53 -21.62
C LEU A 164 -14.87 -6.41 -21.44
N LYS A 165 -15.00 -7.14 -20.33
CA LYS A 165 -16.14 -8.02 -20.06
C LYS A 165 -17.50 -7.32 -20.09
N GLY A 166 -17.54 -6.01 -19.81
CA GLY A 166 -18.77 -5.22 -19.84
C GLY A 166 -19.21 -4.75 -21.24
N VAL A 167 -18.31 -4.83 -22.23
CA VAL A 167 -18.54 -4.38 -23.61
C VAL A 167 -18.79 -5.56 -24.55
N LEU A 168 -18.21 -6.71 -24.23
CA LEU A 168 -18.38 -7.93 -25.01
C LEU A 168 -19.75 -8.57 -24.77
N SER A 169 -20.27 -9.26 -25.81
CA SER A 169 -21.50 -10.04 -25.70
C SER A 169 -21.30 -11.30 -24.85
N GLU A 170 -22.41 -11.98 -24.50
CA GLU A 170 -22.36 -13.29 -23.82
C GLU A 170 -21.60 -14.37 -24.62
N ARG A 171 -21.50 -14.21 -25.93
CA ARG A 171 -20.75 -15.10 -26.85
C ARG A 171 -19.34 -14.60 -27.11
N GLY A 172 -19.03 -13.38 -26.66
CA GLY A 172 -17.75 -12.74 -26.82
C GLY A 172 -16.71 -13.28 -25.84
N SER A 173 -15.46 -13.26 -26.25
CA SER A 173 -14.32 -13.62 -25.39
C SER A 173 -13.14 -12.71 -25.65
N SER A 174 -12.43 -12.38 -24.58
CA SER A 174 -11.16 -11.65 -24.63
C SER A 174 -10.09 -12.44 -23.89
N VAL A 175 -8.95 -12.67 -24.54
CA VAL A 175 -7.84 -13.45 -23.98
C VAL A 175 -6.55 -12.61 -24.08
N PRO A 176 -5.81 -12.40 -22.96
CA PRO A 176 -4.54 -11.68 -23.01
C PRO A 176 -3.41 -12.60 -23.47
N ASP A 177 -2.59 -12.15 -24.40
CA ASP A 177 -1.27 -12.76 -24.69
C ASP A 177 -0.19 -11.93 -23.97
N SER A 178 0.32 -12.46 -22.87
CA SER A 178 1.34 -11.79 -22.06
C SER A 178 2.70 -11.71 -22.78
N ARG A 179 2.96 -12.55 -23.77
CA ARG A 179 4.23 -12.58 -24.50
C ARG A 179 4.35 -11.42 -25.50
N THR A 180 3.25 -11.13 -26.21
CA THR A 180 3.23 -10.06 -27.23
C THR A 180 2.57 -8.80 -26.73
N ASN A 181 2.05 -8.79 -25.48
CA ASN A 181 1.22 -7.73 -24.91
C ASN A 181 0.05 -7.37 -25.82
N ALA A 182 -0.65 -8.39 -26.31
CA ALA A 182 -1.80 -8.24 -27.21
C ALA A 182 -3.05 -8.84 -26.57
N ILE A 183 -4.21 -8.37 -27.02
CA ILE A 183 -5.51 -8.91 -26.63
C ILE A 183 -6.12 -9.57 -27.86
N ILE A 184 -6.51 -10.83 -27.74
CA ILE A 184 -7.27 -11.56 -28.74
C ILE A 184 -8.73 -11.36 -28.41
N LEU A 185 -9.43 -10.64 -29.27
CA LEU A 185 -10.88 -10.39 -29.17
C LEU A 185 -11.63 -11.31 -30.10
N ARG A 186 -12.71 -11.89 -29.62
CA ARG A 186 -13.63 -12.71 -30.41
C ARG A 186 -15.04 -12.31 -30.05
N ASP A 187 -15.74 -11.65 -30.97
CA ASP A 187 -17.15 -11.22 -30.79
C ASP A 187 -17.76 -10.79 -32.13
N MET A 188 -18.95 -10.24 -32.10
CA MET A 188 -19.59 -9.57 -33.23
C MET A 188 -18.80 -8.33 -33.63
N LYS A 189 -18.76 -8.00 -34.91
CA LYS A 189 -17.99 -6.88 -35.47
C LYS A 189 -18.23 -5.56 -34.72
N LYS A 190 -19.49 -5.24 -34.41
CA LYS A 190 -19.87 -4.03 -33.68
C LYS A 190 -19.23 -3.97 -32.29
N ASN A 191 -19.31 -5.04 -31.52
CA ASN A 191 -18.74 -5.09 -30.17
C ASN A 191 -17.22 -5.03 -30.19
N ILE A 192 -16.58 -5.59 -31.23
CA ILE A 192 -15.12 -5.46 -31.44
C ILE A 192 -14.73 -4.01 -31.72
N GLU A 193 -15.51 -3.27 -32.52
CA GLU A 193 -15.27 -1.85 -32.78
C GLU A 193 -15.40 -1.01 -31.49
N ASP A 194 -16.44 -1.27 -30.69
CA ASP A 194 -16.64 -0.63 -29.39
C ASP A 194 -15.50 -0.97 -28.40
N ALA A 195 -15.10 -2.26 -28.35
CA ALA A 195 -13.97 -2.73 -27.55
C ALA A 195 -12.65 -2.06 -27.99
N ARG A 196 -12.40 -1.91 -29.28
CA ARG A 196 -11.22 -1.20 -29.83
C ARG A 196 -11.17 0.27 -29.41
N LEU A 197 -12.31 0.96 -29.43
CA LEU A 197 -12.40 2.35 -28.97
C LEU A 197 -12.08 2.45 -27.49
N LEU A 198 -12.59 1.53 -26.67
CA LEU A 198 -12.30 1.45 -25.24
C LEU A 198 -10.80 1.17 -25.00
N ILE A 199 -10.24 0.18 -25.68
CA ILE A 199 -8.80 -0.14 -25.57
C ILE A 199 -7.95 1.08 -25.92
N LYS A 200 -8.26 1.78 -27.02
CA LYS A 200 -7.53 2.97 -27.42
C LYS A 200 -7.58 4.11 -26.41
N SER A 201 -8.69 4.25 -25.68
CA SER A 201 -8.81 5.24 -24.61
C SER A 201 -8.02 4.87 -23.36
N MET A 202 -7.82 3.56 -23.11
CA MET A 202 -7.10 3.04 -21.96
C MET A 202 -5.59 2.88 -22.21
N ASP A 203 -5.18 2.60 -23.47
CA ASP A 203 -3.78 2.41 -23.83
C ASP A 203 -3.06 3.75 -24.07
N THR A 204 -3.02 4.56 -23.01
CA THR A 204 -2.37 5.87 -23.02
C THR A 204 -1.08 5.84 -22.22
N ARG A 205 -0.14 6.74 -22.56
CA ARG A 205 1.13 6.86 -21.86
C ARG A 205 0.89 7.31 -20.41
N THR A 206 1.36 6.52 -19.45
CA THR A 206 1.31 6.85 -18.03
C THR A 206 2.35 7.91 -17.70
N MET A 207 1.94 9.00 -17.05
CA MET A 207 2.85 10.04 -16.58
C MET A 207 3.71 9.52 -15.43
N GLN A 208 4.92 10.07 -15.32
CA GLN A 208 5.86 9.79 -14.25
C GLN A 208 5.95 10.99 -13.31
N VAL A 209 6.22 10.72 -12.05
CA VAL A 209 6.45 11.73 -11.00
C VAL A 209 7.81 11.50 -10.40
N VAL A 210 8.61 12.56 -10.33
CA VAL A 210 9.82 12.63 -9.51
C VAL A 210 9.40 13.17 -8.15
N ILE A 211 9.69 12.44 -7.11
CA ILE A 211 9.39 12.82 -5.73
C ILE A 211 10.70 13.02 -4.99
N GLU A 212 10.91 14.23 -4.48
CA GLU A 212 12.04 14.60 -3.65
C GLU A 212 11.54 14.86 -2.23
N ALA A 213 11.99 14.06 -1.28
CA ALA A 213 11.78 14.34 0.13
C ALA A 213 13.01 15.04 0.69
N ARG A 214 12.81 15.93 1.66
CA ARG A 214 13.88 16.60 2.39
C ARG A 214 13.62 16.50 3.88
N ILE A 215 14.48 15.77 4.57
CA ILE A 215 14.41 15.55 6.00
C ILE A 215 15.49 16.42 6.63
N ILE A 216 15.09 17.39 7.44
CA ILE A 216 16.00 18.31 8.14
C ILE A 216 15.88 18.02 9.63
N GLU A 217 17.00 17.72 10.25
CA GLU A 217 17.12 17.52 11.68
C GLU A 217 18.12 18.52 12.23
N VAL A 218 17.71 19.24 13.26
CA VAL A 218 18.54 20.21 13.97
C VAL A 218 18.54 19.82 15.44
N GLN A 219 19.74 19.66 15.99
CA GLN A 219 19.93 19.46 17.41
C GLN A 219 20.78 20.59 17.97
N SER A 220 20.36 21.17 19.08
CA SER A 220 21.15 22.15 19.82
C SER A 220 21.22 21.74 21.28
N ASN A 221 22.46 21.65 21.77
CA ASN A 221 22.76 21.33 23.15
C ASN A 221 23.47 22.52 23.80
N PHE A 222 22.90 23.04 24.87
CA PHE A 222 23.43 24.09 25.66
C PHE A 222 23.61 23.64 27.12
N VAL A 223 24.81 23.75 27.64
CA VAL A 223 25.11 23.42 29.03
C VAL A 223 25.88 24.58 29.65
N ARG A 224 25.47 25.03 30.83
CA ARG A 224 26.12 26.03 31.61
C ARG A 224 26.22 25.60 33.05
N ASP A 225 27.47 25.48 33.54
CA ASP A 225 27.79 25.08 34.89
C ASP A 225 28.50 26.25 35.61
N MET A 226 28.08 26.56 36.81
CA MET A 226 28.73 27.53 37.69
C MET A 226 28.80 26.99 39.11
N GLY A 227 29.92 27.21 39.77
CA GLY A 227 30.10 26.76 41.15
C GLY A 227 31.17 27.53 41.90
N VAL A 228 31.08 27.49 43.20
CA VAL A 228 31.95 28.22 44.09
C VAL A 228 32.45 27.29 45.18
N GLN A 229 33.74 27.46 45.48
CA GLN A 229 34.43 26.81 46.60
C GLN A 229 35.16 27.87 47.37
N TRP A 230 34.98 27.95 48.67
CA TRP A 230 35.73 28.86 49.49
C TRP A 230 35.94 28.35 50.92
N GLY A 231 37.00 28.78 51.57
CA GLY A 231 37.31 28.40 52.91
C GLY A 231 38.34 29.39 53.55
N ALA A 232 38.32 29.43 54.85
CA ALA A 232 39.25 30.21 55.61
C ALA A 232 40.02 29.30 56.57
N ALA A 233 41.32 29.50 56.67
CA ALA A 233 42.15 28.79 57.60
C ALA A 233 42.91 29.79 58.46
N HIS A 234 42.95 29.53 59.77
CA HIS A 234 43.75 30.33 60.74
C HIS A 234 44.72 29.42 61.46
N GLY A 235 45.96 29.80 61.53
CA GLY A 235 47.00 29.06 62.22
C GLY A 235 47.66 29.87 63.29
N THR A 236 48.11 29.22 64.33
CA THR A 236 48.99 29.83 65.32
C THR A 236 50.45 29.52 65.00
N THR A 237 51.43 30.37 65.42
CA THR A 237 52.82 30.25 65.08
C THR A 237 53.53 29.02 65.68
N ASN A 238 52.89 28.25 66.55
CA ASN A 238 53.34 26.96 67.00
C ASN A 238 52.98 25.86 66.03
N ARG A 239 53.97 25.19 65.48
CA ARG A 239 53.86 24.15 64.43
C ARG A 239 52.94 22.98 64.74
N ASP A 240 52.50 22.84 65.99
CA ASP A 240 51.73 21.67 66.46
C ASP A 240 50.20 21.88 66.57
N ASN A 241 49.71 23.11 66.41
CA ASN A 241 48.32 23.45 66.57
C ASN A 241 47.78 24.30 65.39
N PHE A 242 47.57 23.68 64.31
CA PHE A 242 46.82 24.27 63.19
C PHE A 242 45.35 23.97 63.33
N THR A 243 44.56 24.94 63.69
CA THR A 243 43.08 24.82 63.69
C THR A 243 42.53 25.45 62.44
N SER A 244 42.01 24.64 61.55
CA SER A 244 41.17 25.19 60.47
C SER A 244 39.84 25.58 61.05
N ALA A 245 39.51 26.85 61.00
CA ALA A 245 38.23 27.33 61.55
C ALA A 245 37.00 26.95 60.74
N PHE A 246 37.13 26.61 59.48
CA PHE A 246 35.99 26.29 58.59
C PHE A 246 36.41 25.28 57.53
N GLY A 247 35.70 24.16 57.55
CA GLY A 247 35.65 23.21 56.46
C GLY A 247 36.69 22.09 56.49
N SER A 248 36.47 21.11 57.34
CA SER A 248 37.09 19.79 57.18
C SER A 248 36.03 18.79 56.75
N THR A 249 36.06 18.39 55.51
CA THR A 249 35.42 17.18 55.06
C THR A 249 36.47 16.08 54.83
N SER A 250 37.30 15.86 55.83
CA SER A 250 38.21 14.70 55.78
C SER A 250 37.39 13.44 56.06
N THR A 251 37.20 12.59 55.08
CA THR A 251 36.69 11.21 55.23
C THR A 251 37.79 10.24 55.68
N ALA A 252 38.95 10.73 56.07
CA ALA A 252 40.02 9.89 56.60
C ALA A 252 39.80 9.59 58.09
N PRO A 253 40.02 8.34 58.55
CA PRO A 253 39.87 8.00 59.96
C PRO A 253 40.83 8.79 60.84
N PRO A 254 40.40 9.17 62.04
CA PRO A 254 41.11 10.16 62.87
C PRO A 254 42.50 9.74 63.36
N SER A 255 42.98 8.53 63.08
CA SER A 255 44.26 8.04 63.54
C SER A 255 45.46 8.31 62.62
N THR A 256 45.25 8.81 61.41
CA THR A 256 46.27 9.08 60.39
C THR A 256 46.14 10.44 59.75
N ALA A 257 45.17 11.23 60.14
CA ALA A 257 44.99 12.56 59.61
C ALA A 257 46.05 13.51 60.08
N THR A 258 47.15 13.63 59.34
CA THR A 258 47.83 14.89 59.26
C THR A 258 46.76 15.94 58.90
N PRO A 259 46.62 17.02 59.67
CA PRO A 259 45.70 18.08 59.31
C PRO A 259 46.06 18.56 57.92
N THR A 260 45.32 18.17 56.93
CA THR A 260 45.43 18.64 55.54
C THR A 260 44.83 20.03 55.47
N GLY A 261 45.37 20.92 56.27
CA GLY A 261 45.16 22.34 56.12
C GLY A 261 46.06 22.85 54.99
N PHE A 262 45.84 24.08 54.59
CA PHE A 262 46.60 24.78 53.55
C PHE A 262 48.13 24.75 53.73
N ILE A 263 48.58 24.42 54.90
CA ILE A 263 50.00 24.31 55.22
C ILE A 263 50.29 22.91 55.74
N GLY A 264 50.95 22.06 54.97
CA GLY A 264 51.41 20.75 55.40
C GLY A 264 52.56 20.90 56.42
N SER A 265 52.90 19.82 57.17
CA SER A 265 53.99 19.72 58.06
C SER A 265 55.30 20.06 57.31
N GLY A 266 55.85 21.23 57.56
CA GLY A 266 57.05 21.78 56.85
C GLY A 266 56.82 23.08 56.13
N GLY A 267 55.63 23.71 56.23
CA GLY A 267 55.31 25.00 55.68
C GLY A 267 54.96 24.99 54.18
N GLN A 268 54.67 23.79 53.62
CA GLN A 268 54.23 23.68 52.22
C GLN A 268 52.72 23.71 52.16
N PHE A 269 52.17 24.39 51.16
CA PHE A 269 50.77 24.43 50.89
C PHE A 269 50.33 23.05 50.45
N SER A 270 49.27 22.52 51.06
CA SER A 270 48.63 21.29 50.60
C SER A 270 47.98 21.48 49.20
N SER A 271 48.19 20.53 48.34
CA SER A 271 47.59 20.55 47.00
C SER A 271 46.05 20.36 47.03
N GLN A 272 45.49 20.10 48.19
CA GLN A 272 44.04 19.90 48.38
C GLN A 272 43.49 20.80 49.49
N PRO A 273 43.03 22.01 49.16
CA PRO A 273 42.47 22.93 50.14
C PRO A 273 41.13 22.37 50.70
N ASN A 274 40.98 22.50 52.04
CA ASN A 274 39.75 22.19 52.74
C ASN A 274 38.76 23.35 52.59
N TYR A 275 37.78 23.22 51.74
CA TYR A 275 36.77 24.26 51.58
C TYR A 275 35.65 24.13 52.60
N ALA A 276 35.24 25.24 53.26
CA ALA A 276 34.07 25.32 54.11
C ALA A 276 32.77 25.24 53.30
N VAL A 277 32.79 25.84 52.15
CA VAL A 277 31.78 25.75 51.11
C VAL A 277 32.39 25.05 49.91
N ASN A 278 31.92 23.86 49.61
CA ASN A 278 32.46 23.04 48.52
C ASN A 278 31.34 22.67 47.56
N VAL A 279 30.97 23.61 46.72
CA VAL A 279 29.94 23.44 45.68
C VAL A 279 30.53 23.80 44.31
N PRO A 280 31.45 22.97 43.80
CA PRO A 280 32.06 23.20 42.50
C PRO A 280 31.03 23.08 41.39
N ALA A 281 31.32 23.63 40.22
CA ALA A 281 30.53 23.37 39.02
C ALA A 281 30.49 21.86 38.71
N SER A 282 29.39 21.36 38.19
CA SER A 282 29.15 19.91 37.98
C SER A 282 30.07 19.26 36.94
N GLY A 283 30.74 20.06 36.11
CA GLY A 283 31.61 19.57 35.04
C GLY A 283 30.87 19.00 33.83
N THR A 284 29.55 19.10 33.79
CA THR A 284 28.72 18.62 32.65
C THR A 284 29.05 19.36 31.37
N ALA A 285 29.49 20.62 31.47
CA ALA A 285 29.99 21.40 30.33
C ALA A 285 31.30 20.88 29.74
N GLY A 286 31.99 19.95 30.43
CA GLY A 286 33.25 19.34 30.02
C GLY A 286 34.45 20.13 30.45
N VAL A 287 34.80 21.24 29.80
CA VAL A 287 35.92 22.10 30.20
C VAL A 287 35.42 23.19 31.13
N LEU A 288 35.99 23.23 32.35
CA LEU A 288 35.68 24.25 33.33
C LEU A 288 36.85 25.22 33.43
N GLY A 289 36.56 26.49 33.29
CA GLY A 289 37.46 27.55 33.75
C GLY A 289 37.36 27.71 35.27
N ALA A 290 38.45 27.87 35.95
CA ALA A 290 38.45 28.16 37.38
C ALA A 290 39.36 29.38 37.68
N LEU A 291 38.81 30.31 38.42
CA LEU A 291 39.55 31.43 38.99
C LEU A 291 39.73 31.17 40.48
N GLY A 292 40.94 31.05 40.91
CA GLY A 292 41.33 30.90 42.32
C GLY A 292 41.98 32.20 42.84
N LEU A 293 41.48 32.66 43.97
CA LEU A 293 42.02 33.82 44.68
C LEU A 293 42.39 33.38 46.11
N SER A 294 43.65 33.55 46.47
CA SER A 294 44.07 33.24 47.82
C SER A 294 44.58 34.55 48.47
N PHE A 295 43.99 34.88 49.56
CA PHE A 295 44.34 36.03 50.36
C PHE A 295 44.89 35.58 51.75
N GLY A 296 46.03 36.08 52.18
CA GLY A 296 46.52 35.67 53.49
C GLY A 296 47.67 36.46 53.96
N LYS A 297 47.87 36.49 55.29
CA LYS A 297 49.04 36.99 55.96
C LYS A 297 49.92 35.80 56.37
N LEU A 298 51.12 35.74 55.90
CA LEU A 298 52.07 34.62 56.10
C LEU A 298 53.02 34.81 57.31
N SER A 299 52.98 35.98 57.94
CA SER A 299 53.84 36.28 59.09
C SER A 299 53.03 36.62 60.34
N GLY A 300 53.33 36.00 61.47
CA GLY A 300 52.57 36.08 62.70
C GLY A 300 51.47 35.00 62.71
N ASP A 301 50.26 35.30 63.15
CA ASP A 301 49.12 34.40 63.06
C ASP A 301 48.59 34.34 61.63
N PRO A 302 48.88 33.27 60.88
CA PRO A 302 48.50 33.21 59.49
C PRO A 302 46.96 33.03 59.36
N LEU A 303 46.34 33.93 58.58
CA LEU A 303 44.95 33.81 58.13
C LEU A 303 44.98 33.66 56.62
N LEU A 304 44.46 32.58 56.12
CA LEU A 304 44.33 32.30 54.69
C LEU A 304 42.87 32.23 54.34
N LEU A 305 42.48 32.95 53.29
CA LEU A 305 41.16 32.87 52.66
C LEU A 305 41.31 32.38 51.20
N ASP A 306 40.78 31.25 50.89
CA ASP A 306 40.74 30.73 49.55
C ASP A 306 39.33 30.83 48.95
N LEU A 307 39.26 31.37 47.73
CA LEU A 307 38.09 31.47 46.96
C LEU A 307 38.40 30.91 45.57
N ARG A 308 37.61 29.90 45.14
CA ARG A 308 37.69 29.34 43.80
C ARG A 308 36.31 29.42 43.16
N ILE A 309 36.20 30.05 42.01
CA ILE A 309 35.00 30.11 41.18
C ILE A 309 35.29 29.24 39.96
N SER A 310 34.42 28.26 39.73
CA SER A 310 34.45 27.39 38.55
C SER A 310 33.25 27.68 37.66
N ALA A 311 33.49 27.85 36.38
CA ALA A 311 32.44 28.06 35.39
C ALA A 311 32.76 27.39 34.05
N GLY A 312 31.77 26.89 33.40
CA GLY A 312 31.86 26.32 32.05
C GLY A 312 30.59 26.52 31.25
N GLU A 313 30.79 26.73 29.97
CA GLU A 313 29.68 26.82 29.02
C GLU A 313 30.03 26.00 27.78
N LYS A 314 29.04 25.18 27.31
CA LYS A 314 29.14 24.39 26.09
C LYS A 314 27.93 24.67 25.24
N ASN A 315 28.16 25.01 23.99
CA ASN A 315 27.10 25.20 23.01
C ASN A 315 27.43 24.34 21.77
N GLY A 316 26.65 23.29 21.58
CA GLY A 316 26.71 22.37 20.43
C GLY A 316 25.55 22.58 19.49
N LYS A 317 25.81 22.60 18.19
CA LYS A 317 24.77 22.62 17.16
C LYS A 317 25.08 21.57 16.11
N LEU A 318 24.12 20.73 15.80
CA LEU A 318 24.19 19.70 14.74
C LEU A 318 23.04 19.88 13.80
N LYS A 319 23.33 19.91 12.51
CA LYS A 319 22.33 19.95 11.46
C LYS A 319 22.57 18.82 10.47
N ILE A 320 21.59 17.96 10.29
CA ILE A 320 21.59 16.85 9.33
C ILE A 320 20.53 17.15 8.27
N VAL A 321 20.90 17.02 7.01
CA VAL A 321 19.97 17.18 5.88
C VAL A 321 20.08 15.93 5.03
N SER A 322 18.94 15.23 4.83
CA SER A 322 18.85 14.05 4.00
C SER A 322 17.83 14.29 2.88
N GLN A 323 18.19 13.95 1.65
CA GLN A 323 17.38 14.26 0.46
C GLN A 323 17.21 13.00 -0.41
N PRO A 324 16.37 12.02 -0.01
CA PRO A 324 16.07 10.92 -0.87
C PRO A 324 15.20 11.39 -2.05
N LYS A 325 15.49 10.86 -3.25
CA LYS A 325 14.80 11.18 -4.48
C LYS A 325 14.44 9.90 -5.21
N ILE A 326 13.18 9.80 -5.67
CA ILE A 326 12.69 8.62 -6.38
C ILE A 326 11.74 9.03 -7.50
N THR A 327 11.74 8.27 -8.57
CA THR A 327 10.83 8.46 -9.71
C THR A 327 9.95 7.24 -9.87
N THR A 328 8.64 7.45 -10.02
CA THR A 328 7.70 6.36 -10.25
C THR A 328 6.60 6.80 -11.22
N MET A 329 5.86 5.82 -11.76
CA MET A 329 4.68 6.08 -12.58
C MET A 329 3.47 6.42 -11.70
N ASN A 330 2.50 7.09 -12.31
CA ASN A 330 1.21 7.37 -11.68
C ASN A 330 0.57 6.08 -11.14
N ASN A 331 0.05 6.12 -9.90
CA ASN A 331 -0.56 5.00 -9.16
C ASN A 331 0.36 3.80 -8.88
N ASN A 332 1.68 3.93 -9.06
CA ASN A 332 2.62 2.85 -8.75
C ASN A 332 3.42 3.17 -7.48
N PRO A 333 3.46 2.25 -6.50
CA PRO A 333 4.28 2.43 -5.31
C PRO A 333 5.76 2.33 -5.66
N ALA A 334 6.57 3.14 -5.00
CA ALA A 334 8.02 3.09 -5.10
C ALA A 334 8.65 3.28 -3.73
N THR A 335 9.75 2.59 -3.49
CA THR A 335 10.47 2.63 -2.22
C THR A 335 11.96 2.79 -2.48
N ILE A 336 12.59 3.68 -1.72
CA ILE A 336 14.05 3.83 -1.67
C ILE A 336 14.51 3.66 -0.24
N HIS A 337 15.53 2.83 -0.05
CA HIS A 337 16.22 2.60 1.21
C HIS A 337 17.68 2.97 1.06
N SER A 338 18.22 3.71 2.02
CA SER A 338 19.65 4.04 2.11
C SER A 338 20.11 3.96 3.56
N GLY A 339 20.95 2.98 3.88
CA GLY A 339 21.33 2.76 5.27
C GLY A 339 22.29 1.60 5.46
N LEU A 340 22.38 1.15 6.71
CA LEU A 340 23.19 0.04 7.16
C LEU A 340 22.30 -1.15 7.55
N THR A 341 22.72 -2.33 7.16
CA THR A 341 22.13 -3.57 7.64
C THR A 341 23.15 -4.29 8.52
N PHE A 342 22.79 -4.60 9.74
CA PHE A 342 23.64 -5.38 10.63
C PHE A 342 22.89 -6.60 11.14
N LYS A 343 23.64 -7.67 11.39
CA LYS A 343 23.08 -8.93 11.86
C LYS A 343 23.25 -9.04 13.36
N VAL A 344 22.14 -9.28 14.03
CA VAL A 344 22.09 -9.44 15.47
C VAL A 344 21.93 -10.92 15.78
N LYS A 345 22.72 -11.42 16.72
CA LYS A 345 22.63 -12.79 17.19
C LYS A 345 21.45 -12.91 18.16
N THR A 346 20.40 -13.62 17.76
CA THR A 346 19.29 -13.96 18.66
C THR A 346 19.48 -15.36 19.19
N THR A 347 19.27 -15.52 20.50
CA THR A 347 19.36 -16.82 21.16
C THR A 347 17.94 -17.23 21.57
N THR A 348 17.40 -18.24 20.92
CA THR A 348 16.08 -18.80 21.28
C THR A 348 16.30 -20.04 22.14
N THR A 349 15.91 -19.98 23.40
CA THR A 349 15.94 -21.14 24.30
C THR A 349 14.55 -21.78 24.33
N THR A 350 14.43 -22.96 23.76
CA THR A 350 13.20 -23.76 23.83
C THR A 350 13.37 -24.82 24.91
N THR A 351 12.64 -24.64 26.02
CA THR A 351 12.61 -25.63 27.11
C THR A 351 11.42 -26.56 26.90
N THR A 352 11.68 -27.81 26.56
CA THR A 352 10.72 -28.89 26.63
C THR A 352 10.98 -29.71 27.91
N THR A 353 9.95 -30.39 28.42
CA THR A 353 9.98 -31.13 29.69
C THR A 353 11.16 -32.11 29.86
N THR A 354 11.91 -32.39 28.79
CA THR A 354 12.99 -33.38 28.77
C THR A 354 14.35 -32.85 28.28
N ALA A 355 14.39 -31.68 27.63
CA ALA A 355 15.64 -31.11 27.13
C ALA A 355 15.52 -29.59 26.90
N THR A 356 16.58 -28.86 27.22
CA THR A 356 16.73 -27.44 26.86
C THR A 356 17.61 -27.36 25.62
N THR A 357 17.05 -26.94 24.50
CA THR A 357 17.81 -26.73 23.26
C THR A 357 17.98 -25.25 23.03
N THR A 358 19.20 -24.78 22.96
CA THR A 358 19.52 -23.39 22.65
C THR A 358 19.84 -23.28 21.16
N GLY A 359 18.96 -22.63 20.41
CA GLY A 359 19.16 -22.29 19.01
C GLY A 359 19.71 -20.86 18.89
N THR A 360 20.74 -20.65 18.08
CA THR A 360 21.21 -19.31 17.75
C THR A 360 20.78 -18.96 16.34
N GLY A 361 20.01 -17.88 16.19
CA GLY A 361 19.62 -17.29 14.92
C GLY A 361 20.38 -16.00 14.67
N LEU A 362 20.42 -15.54 13.42
CA LEU A 362 20.84 -14.20 13.04
C LEU A 362 19.62 -13.44 12.53
N GLU A 363 19.28 -12.34 13.18
CA GLU A 363 18.24 -11.42 12.75
C GLU A 363 18.85 -10.22 12.07
N GLU A 364 18.31 -9.78 10.94
CA GLU A 364 18.77 -8.60 10.22
C GLU A 364 18.01 -7.37 10.70
N VAL A 365 18.77 -6.39 11.21
CA VAL A 365 18.26 -5.07 11.58
C VAL A 365 18.71 -4.08 10.52
N LYS A 366 17.76 -3.48 9.83
CA LYS A 366 18.00 -2.43 8.83
C LYS A 366 17.80 -1.08 9.46
N THR A 367 18.78 -0.22 9.30
CA THR A 367 18.72 1.17 9.76
C THR A 367 19.13 2.10 8.63
N GLY A 368 18.57 3.31 8.63
CA GLY A 368 18.86 4.29 7.59
C GLY A 368 17.63 5.14 7.29
N ILE A 369 17.54 5.59 6.06
CA ILE A 369 16.47 6.41 5.55
C ILE A 369 15.64 5.57 4.59
N ASP A 370 14.34 5.49 4.86
CA ASP A 370 13.35 4.84 4.02
C ASP A 370 12.33 5.87 3.55
N LEU A 371 12.07 5.88 2.26
CA LEU A 371 10.98 6.63 1.66
C LEU A 371 10.16 5.69 0.80
N SER A 372 8.91 5.49 1.17
CA SER A 372 7.91 4.79 0.37
C SER A 372 6.83 5.78 -0.05
N VAL A 373 6.51 5.83 -1.33
CA VAL A 373 5.55 6.80 -1.87
C VAL A 373 4.73 6.20 -3.00
N THR A 374 3.45 6.53 -3.01
CA THR A 374 2.53 6.22 -4.11
C THR A 374 1.89 7.53 -4.58
N PRO A 375 2.25 8.04 -5.76
CA PRO A 375 1.66 9.25 -6.31
C PRO A 375 0.40 8.94 -7.10
N GLN A 376 -0.58 9.87 -7.07
CA GLN A 376 -1.74 9.89 -7.95
C GLN A 376 -1.88 11.29 -8.55
N ILE A 377 -1.74 11.40 -9.86
CA ILE A 377 -1.83 12.68 -10.58
C ILE A 377 -3.30 12.97 -10.86
N SER A 378 -3.75 14.16 -10.52
CA SER A 378 -5.07 14.69 -10.87
C SER A 378 -5.03 15.45 -12.20
N ALA A 379 -6.19 15.69 -12.80
CA ALA A 379 -6.30 16.39 -14.09
C ALA A 379 -5.94 17.88 -14.02
N ASP A 380 -5.91 18.45 -12.83
CA ASP A 380 -5.60 19.85 -12.53
C ASP A 380 -4.15 20.09 -12.08
N ASP A 381 -3.23 19.18 -12.43
CA ASP A 381 -1.80 19.22 -12.07
C ASP A 381 -1.53 19.14 -10.56
N PHE A 382 -2.49 18.69 -9.75
CA PHE A 382 -2.24 18.32 -8.38
C PHE A 382 -1.85 16.84 -8.27
N ILE A 383 -1.03 16.53 -7.29
CA ILE A 383 -0.52 15.19 -7.06
C ILE A 383 -0.90 14.79 -5.62
N LEU A 384 -1.77 13.81 -5.49
CA LEU A 384 -2.03 13.16 -4.21
C LEU A 384 -0.89 12.17 -3.93
N LEU A 385 -0.23 12.34 -2.81
CA LEU A 385 0.90 11.54 -2.39
C LEU A 385 0.55 10.77 -1.12
N ASN A 386 0.58 9.45 -1.16
CA ASN A 386 0.59 8.61 0.03
C ASN A 386 2.04 8.31 0.36
N ILE A 387 2.53 8.82 1.50
CA ILE A 387 3.94 8.86 1.84
C ILE A 387 4.17 8.19 3.19
N VAL A 388 5.20 7.36 3.24
CA VAL A 388 5.81 6.90 4.47
C VAL A 388 7.29 7.23 4.38
N ALA A 389 7.73 8.14 5.26
CA ALA A 389 9.14 8.49 5.40
C ALA A 389 9.60 8.08 6.79
N SER A 390 10.69 7.32 6.88
CA SER A 390 11.31 6.97 8.15
C SER A 390 12.81 7.16 8.10
N LYS A 391 13.36 7.54 9.25
CA LYS A 391 14.80 7.60 9.52
C LYS A 391 15.04 6.79 10.78
N SER A 392 15.89 5.79 10.68
CA SER A 392 16.31 4.95 11.80
C SER A 392 17.82 4.96 11.95
N GLU A 393 18.30 5.06 13.19
CA GLU A 393 19.70 5.05 13.53
C GLU A 393 19.97 4.08 14.68
N PRO A 394 21.08 3.30 14.64
CA PRO A 394 21.44 2.44 15.75
C PRO A 394 21.94 3.29 16.94
N ASP A 395 21.41 3.03 18.11
CA ASP A 395 21.83 3.66 19.36
C ASP A 395 22.70 2.69 20.16
N PHE A 396 24.00 2.86 20.07
CA PHE A 396 24.99 2.05 20.80
C PHE A 396 25.11 2.43 22.28
N THR A 397 24.48 3.51 22.72
CA THR A 397 24.46 3.91 24.14
C THR A 397 23.39 3.13 24.92
N ARG A 398 22.39 2.61 24.26
CA ARG A 398 21.31 1.82 24.82
C ARG A 398 21.35 0.41 24.24
N THR A 399 22.13 -0.43 24.85
CA THR A 399 22.26 -1.83 24.42
C THR A 399 21.59 -2.77 25.40
N VAL A 400 20.91 -3.81 24.88
CA VAL A 400 20.40 -4.93 25.66
C VAL A 400 21.11 -6.19 25.17
N ASP A 401 21.79 -6.90 26.02
CA ASP A 401 22.59 -8.09 25.68
C ASP A 401 23.58 -7.88 24.51
N GLY A 402 24.15 -6.66 24.43
CA GLY A 402 25.08 -6.31 23.36
C GLY A 402 24.43 -5.90 22.03
N ILE A 403 23.08 -5.91 21.98
CA ILE A 403 22.30 -5.48 20.82
C ILE A 403 22.00 -3.99 20.95
N PRO A 404 22.38 -3.13 19.98
CA PRO A 404 22.05 -1.72 20.03
C PRO A 404 20.54 -1.50 19.87
N GLY A 405 20.02 -0.54 20.60
CA GLY A 405 18.67 -0.02 20.35
C GLY A 405 18.58 0.65 18.97
N VAL A 406 17.39 0.79 18.45
CA VAL A 406 17.12 1.55 17.22
C VAL A 406 16.28 2.77 17.56
N SER A 407 16.82 3.95 17.27
CA SER A 407 16.06 5.21 17.33
C SER A 407 15.38 5.41 15.98
N GLU A 408 14.04 5.39 15.94
CA GLU A 408 13.25 5.55 14.71
C GLU A 408 12.41 6.83 14.78
N LYS A 409 12.43 7.59 13.68
CA LYS A 409 11.57 8.74 13.42
C LYS A 409 10.79 8.45 12.15
N LYS A 410 9.45 8.32 12.26
CA LYS A 410 8.59 7.92 11.16
C LYS A 410 7.43 8.89 10.99
N ALA A 411 7.16 9.28 9.74
CA ALA A 411 6.01 10.05 9.33
C ALA A 411 5.22 9.28 8.27
N SER A 412 3.91 9.15 8.45
CA SER A 412 3.01 8.52 7.49
C SER A 412 1.82 9.43 7.28
N THR A 413 1.58 9.86 6.03
CA THR A 413 0.54 10.84 5.72
C THR A 413 0.13 10.76 4.25
N SER A 414 -1.05 11.34 3.96
CA SER A 414 -1.53 11.59 2.61
C SER A 414 -1.67 13.09 2.41
N VAL A 415 -1.03 13.64 1.39
CA VAL A 415 -1.03 15.08 1.10
C VAL A 415 -1.31 15.32 -0.38
N LEU A 416 -1.99 16.43 -0.66
CA LEU A 416 -2.23 16.92 -2.01
C LEU A 416 -1.32 18.10 -2.26
N VAL A 417 -0.46 18.01 -3.27
CA VAL A 417 0.57 19.02 -3.58
C VAL A 417 0.51 19.35 -5.05
N LYS A 418 0.67 20.61 -5.39
CA LYS A 418 0.75 21.07 -6.79
C LYS A 418 2.09 20.69 -7.40
N ASP A 419 2.11 20.46 -8.72
CA ASP A 419 3.33 20.15 -9.49
C ASP A 419 4.47 21.17 -9.24
N GLY A 420 5.62 20.69 -8.76
CA GLY A 420 6.81 21.50 -8.44
C GLY A 420 6.77 22.27 -7.13
N GLU A 421 5.66 22.25 -6.39
CA GLU A 421 5.53 22.94 -5.11
C GLU A 421 6.09 22.10 -3.95
N THR A 422 6.68 22.76 -2.96
CA THR A 422 7.20 22.10 -1.76
C THR A 422 6.23 22.31 -0.60
N THR A 423 5.82 21.21 0.04
CA THR A 423 5.00 21.28 1.26
C THR A 423 5.69 20.60 2.42
N VAL A 424 5.32 21.00 3.64
CA VAL A 424 5.75 20.34 4.87
C VAL A 424 4.75 19.23 5.16
N ILE A 425 5.22 17.99 5.27
CA ILE A 425 4.35 16.85 5.63
C ILE A 425 4.28 16.62 7.13
N GLY A 426 5.24 17.17 7.89
CA GLY A 426 5.22 17.09 9.34
C GLY A 426 6.54 17.54 9.97
N GLY A 427 6.52 17.64 11.29
CA GLY A 427 7.69 17.96 12.05
C GLY A 427 7.51 17.59 13.51
N LEU A 428 8.61 17.55 14.25
CA LEU A 428 8.68 17.33 15.67
C LEU A 428 9.61 18.37 16.27
N TYR A 429 9.16 19.01 17.32
CA TYR A 429 9.99 19.84 18.18
C TYR A 429 9.99 19.26 19.59
N LYS A 430 11.17 18.97 20.11
CA LYS A 430 11.38 18.48 21.46
C LYS A 430 12.35 19.41 22.15
N SER A 431 11.99 19.94 23.31
CA SER A 431 12.85 20.76 24.17
C SER A 431 12.90 20.13 25.55
N THR A 432 14.10 19.87 26.02
CA THR A 432 14.36 19.35 27.37
C THR A 432 15.23 20.36 28.09
N SER A 433 14.73 20.93 29.18
CA SER A 433 15.47 21.83 30.02
C SER A 433 15.58 21.25 31.42
N SER A 434 16.77 21.28 31.96
CA SER A 434 17.07 20.83 33.33
C SER A 434 17.88 21.90 34.02
N ASP A 435 17.31 22.43 35.08
CA ASP A 435 18.01 23.36 35.97
C ASP A 435 18.25 22.65 37.31
N SER A 436 19.51 22.43 37.66
CA SER A 436 19.91 21.80 38.90
C SER A 436 20.67 22.82 39.76
N GLU A 437 20.25 22.97 41.01
CA GLU A 437 20.90 23.82 41.98
C GLU A 437 21.30 22.99 43.21
N ASN A 438 22.60 22.97 43.51
CA ASN A 438 23.11 22.42 44.76
C ASN A 438 23.47 23.60 45.66
N ALA A 439 22.79 23.71 46.77
CA ALA A 439 22.86 24.91 47.61
C ALA A 439 22.93 24.56 49.10
N ILE A 440 23.63 25.40 49.86
CA ILE A 440 23.64 25.29 51.31
C ILE A 440 22.33 25.94 51.84
N PRO A 441 21.49 25.21 52.57
CA PRO A 441 20.23 25.75 53.11
C PRO A 441 20.44 27.04 53.89
N TYR A 442 19.47 27.94 53.78
CA TYR A 442 19.43 29.28 54.41
C TYR A 442 20.48 30.27 53.86
N LEU A 443 21.78 29.87 53.69
CA LEU A 443 22.86 30.74 53.20
C LEU A 443 22.72 31.12 51.75
N SER A 444 22.29 30.19 50.91
CA SER A 444 22.07 30.42 49.48
C SER A 444 20.93 31.41 49.17
N ARG A 445 20.07 31.70 50.17
CA ARG A 445 18.94 32.66 50.02
C ARG A 445 19.27 34.08 50.39
N ILE A 446 20.48 34.36 50.89
CA ILE A 446 20.93 35.70 51.24
C ILE A 446 21.03 36.56 49.98
N PRO A 447 20.37 37.70 49.88
CA PRO A 447 20.46 38.57 48.71
C PRO A 447 21.93 38.95 48.48
N ILE A 448 22.38 38.94 47.20
CA ILE A 448 23.74 39.27 46.72
C ILE A 448 24.81 38.23 47.14
N LEU A 449 24.82 37.78 48.39
CA LEU A 449 25.83 36.81 48.84
C LEU A 449 25.46 35.34 48.62
N GLY A 450 24.21 35.04 48.36
CA GLY A 450 23.71 33.65 48.21
C GLY A 450 24.39 32.87 47.10
N TRP A 451 24.90 33.52 46.05
CA TRP A 451 25.60 32.85 44.96
C TRP A 451 26.93 32.19 45.39
N LEU A 452 27.55 32.67 46.49
CA LEU A 452 28.75 32.07 47.07
C LEU A 452 28.50 30.73 47.77
N PHE A 453 27.23 30.36 47.98
CA PHE A 453 26.83 29.17 48.71
C PHE A 453 26.07 28.15 47.85
N LYS A 454 26.18 28.30 46.52
CA LYS A 454 25.48 27.40 45.57
C LYS A 454 26.28 27.12 44.30
N SER A 455 25.99 25.98 43.70
CA SER A 455 26.35 25.69 42.32
C SER A 455 25.07 25.49 41.50
N THR A 456 25.12 25.92 40.25
CA THR A 456 24.03 25.79 39.29
C THR A 456 24.53 25.07 38.05
N SER A 457 23.72 24.16 37.56
CA SER A 457 23.90 23.48 36.27
C SER A 457 22.66 23.61 35.47
N LYS A 458 22.77 24.26 34.33
CA LYS A 458 21.68 24.45 33.41
C LYS A 458 21.97 23.73 32.11
N THR A 459 21.11 22.78 31.74
CA THR A 459 21.17 22.02 30.49
C THR A 459 19.92 22.27 29.67
N SER A 460 20.08 22.57 28.40
CA SER A 460 18.97 22.72 27.47
C SER A 460 19.30 21.97 26.18
N ASP A 461 18.52 20.94 25.89
CA ASP A 461 18.61 20.13 24.69
C ASP A 461 17.39 20.36 23.84
N ASN A 462 17.55 20.88 22.63
CA ASN A 462 16.47 21.08 21.66
C ASN A 462 16.72 20.20 20.44
N GLU A 463 15.69 19.53 20.00
CA GLU A 463 15.67 18.67 18.83
C GLU A 463 14.51 19.06 17.94
N GLU A 464 14.78 19.40 16.69
CA GLU A 464 13.81 19.76 15.69
C GLU A 464 13.93 18.82 14.49
N LEU A 465 12.82 18.29 14.02
CA LEU A 465 12.70 17.50 12.81
C LEU A 465 11.66 18.12 11.91
N LEU A 466 12.03 18.37 10.66
CA LEU A 466 11.11 18.86 9.62
C LEU A 466 11.22 17.96 8.39
N VAL A 467 10.09 17.56 7.85
CA VAL A 467 10.02 16.73 6.65
C VAL A 467 9.24 17.48 5.56
N PHE A 468 9.91 17.74 4.45
CA PHE A 468 9.36 18.40 3.28
C PHE A 468 9.23 17.40 2.13
N ILE A 469 8.28 17.65 1.23
CA ILE A 469 8.10 16.89 0.01
C ILE A 469 7.89 17.83 -1.17
N THR A 470 8.49 17.48 -2.30
CA THR A 470 8.37 18.20 -3.56
C THR A 470 8.15 17.18 -4.68
N PRO A 471 6.91 17.00 -5.16
CA PRO A 471 6.64 16.20 -6.33
C PRO A 471 6.82 17.03 -7.60
N ARG A 472 7.25 16.39 -8.70
CA ARG A 472 7.36 17.00 -10.01
C ARG A 472 6.93 16.02 -11.09
N ILE A 473 5.99 16.42 -11.95
CA ILE A 473 5.54 15.62 -13.08
C ILE A 473 6.59 15.69 -14.19
N VAL A 474 7.01 14.53 -14.71
CA VAL A 474 7.88 14.45 -15.87
C VAL A 474 7.04 14.57 -17.13
N ARG A 475 7.13 15.73 -17.79
CA ARG A 475 6.45 15.98 -19.06
C ARG A 475 7.42 15.73 -20.22
N TYR A 476 7.03 14.86 -21.14
CA TYR A 476 7.80 14.62 -22.36
C TYR A 476 7.29 15.56 -23.46
N GLU A 477 8.01 16.62 -23.73
CA GLU A 477 7.71 17.47 -24.90
C GLU A 477 8.11 16.74 -26.19
N LYS A 478 7.19 16.67 -27.14
CA LYS A 478 7.44 16.15 -28.48
C LYS A 478 8.17 17.24 -29.27
N THR A 479 9.48 17.35 -29.13
CA THR A 479 10.28 18.19 -30.00
C THR A 479 10.43 17.48 -31.34
N ASN A 480 10.20 18.17 -32.43
CA ASN A 480 10.11 17.64 -33.79
C ASN A 480 11.37 16.91 -34.30
N ASN A 481 12.44 16.75 -33.51
CA ASN A 481 13.64 16.04 -33.98
C ASN A 481 14.46 15.31 -32.88
N SER A 482 14.08 15.38 -31.61
CA SER A 482 14.71 14.56 -30.52
C SER A 482 13.87 14.65 -29.26
N MET A 483 13.71 13.52 -28.54
CA MET A 483 13.10 13.54 -27.22
C MET A 483 14.10 14.17 -26.24
N GLU A 484 13.90 15.42 -25.87
CA GLU A 484 14.63 16.06 -24.78
C GLU A 484 13.82 15.91 -23.49
N VAL A 485 14.39 15.23 -22.51
CA VAL A 485 13.80 15.09 -21.17
C VAL A 485 14.14 16.38 -20.42
N ARG A 486 13.16 17.22 -20.15
CA ARG A 486 13.33 18.36 -19.22
C ARG A 486 12.90 17.94 -17.81
N PRO A 487 13.78 18.17 -16.83
CA PRO A 487 13.51 17.84 -15.41
C PRO A 487 12.50 18.80 -14.78
#